data_ba8cbac9588dc8150daec518f5265bc1
#
_entry.id   ba8cbac9588dc8150daec518f5265bc1
#
_cell.length_a   1.000
_cell.length_b   1.000
_cell.length_c   1.000
_cell.angle_alpha   90.00
_cell.angle_beta   90.00
_cell.angle_gamma   90.00
#
_symmetry.space_group_name_H-M   'P 1'
#
loop_
_entity.id
_entity.type
_entity.pdbx_description
1 polymer ?
#
loop_
_entity_poly.entity_id
_entity_poly.type
_entity_poly.pdbx_seq_one_letter_code
_entity_poly.pdbx_strand_id
1 'polypeptide(L)'
;AAKRGIALKVIPIDDSGNLLMDEYEKLFSDRTKIVSVAHVSNTLGTVNPVKDIVRIAHEHGVPVMVDGAQSTPHFKVNVQDLDCDFFAFSGHKIYGPTGVGVLYGKEEWLDRLPPYQGGGEMIESVSFERTVFERLPFKFEAGTPDYVATHGLATALNYVSALGMDNIAV
;
A
#
# COMPACT_ATOMS: atom_id res chain seq x y z
N ALA A 1 -16.37 3.89 6.17
CA ALA A 1 -16.23 3.15 7.44
C ALA A 1 -17.62 2.97 8.10
N ALA A 2 -18.30 4.04 8.51
CA ALA A 2 -19.58 3.96 9.27
C ALA A 2 -20.68 3.13 8.59
N LYS A 3 -20.88 3.26 7.26
CA LYS A 3 -21.88 2.48 6.50
C LYS A 3 -21.68 0.95 6.55
N ARG A 4 -20.49 0.48 6.92
CA ARG A 4 -20.14 -0.96 7.05
C ARG A 4 -19.92 -1.39 8.50
N GLY A 5 -20.30 -0.58 9.49
CA GLY A 5 -20.10 -0.88 10.91
C GLY A 5 -18.64 -0.87 11.37
N ILE A 6 -17.75 -0.26 10.57
CA ILE A 6 -16.31 -0.17 10.87
C ILE A 6 -16.07 1.11 11.69
N ALA A 7 -15.47 0.99 12.86
CA ALA A 7 -14.99 2.11 13.66
C ALA A 7 -13.61 2.55 13.15
N LEU A 8 -13.48 3.81 12.81
CA LEU A 8 -12.19 4.43 12.49
C LEU A 8 -11.64 5.09 13.74
N LYS A 9 -10.43 4.68 14.14
CA LYS A 9 -9.65 5.36 15.17
C LYS A 9 -8.50 6.11 14.49
N VAL A 10 -8.22 7.31 14.93
CA VAL A 10 -7.18 8.16 14.35
C VAL A 10 -6.02 8.25 15.34
N ILE A 11 -4.81 8.02 14.87
CA ILE A 11 -3.59 8.24 15.64
C ILE A 11 -3.42 9.76 15.80
N PRO A 12 -3.39 10.29 17.02
CA PRO A 12 -3.22 11.73 17.21
C PRO A 12 -1.80 12.17 16.84
N ILE A 13 -1.67 13.46 16.55
CA ILE A 13 -0.39 14.11 16.24
C ILE A 13 -0.11 15.22 17.26
N ASP A 14 1.17 15.56 17.42
CA ASP A 14 1.60 16.74 18.17
C ASP A 14 1.50 18.01 17.30
N ASP A 15 1.80 19.16 17.90
CA ASP A 15 1.78 20.46 17.21
C ASP A 15 2.84 20.58 16.10
N SER A 16 3.83 19.70 16.08
CA SER A 16 4.86 19.59 15.03
C SER A 16 4.47 18.63 13.91
N GLY A 17 3.33 17.93 14.05
CA GLY A 17 2.81 16.98 13.07
C GLY A 17 3.39 15.58 13.17
N ASN A 18 4.06 15.25 14.28
CA ASN A 18 4.54 13.88 14.53
C ASN A 18 3.43 13.03 15.14
N LEU A 19 3.38 11.74 14.79
CA LEU A 19 2.45 10.79 15.38
C LEU A 19 2.80 10.57 16.86
N LEU A 20 1.80 10.60 17.73
CA LEU A 20 1.96 10.27 19.15
C LEU A 20 1.96 8.75 19.33
N MET A 21 3.15 8.16 19.35
CA MET A 21 3.34 6.70 19.33
C MET A 21 2.79 6.03 20.60
N ASP A 22 2.89 6.67 21.77
CA ASP A 22 2.30 6.17 23.01
C ASP A 22 0.76 6.10 22.95
N GLU A 23 0.14 7.03 22.21
CA GLU A 23 -1.30 7.00 21.97
C GLU A 23 -1.68 5.97 20.91
N TYR A 24 -0.82 5.78 19.89
CA TYR A 24 -1.01 4.76 18.86
C TYR A 24 -1.16 3.37 19.47
N GLU A 25 -0.27 3.00 20.39
CA GLU A 25 -0.29 1.68 21.04
C GLU A 25 -1.59 1.45 21.82
N LYS A 26 -2.15 2.48 22.46
CA LYS A 26 -3.44 2.41 23.19
C LYS A 26 -4.67 2.24 22.30
N LEU A 27 -4.54 2.43 20.98
CA LEU A 27 -5.67 2.29 20.06
C LEU A 27 -5.99 0.83 19.74
N PHE A 28 -5.09 -0.12 20.02
CA PHE A 28 -5.32 -1.53 19.72
C PHE A 28 -6.38 -2.17 20.60
N SER A 29 -7.07 -3.14 20.07
CA SER A 29 -8.02 -4.03 20.74
C SER A 29 -8.24 -5.28 19.90
N ASP A 30 -8.90 -6.30 20.43
CA ASP A 30 -9.27 -7.54 19.73
C ASP A 30 -10.07 -7.31 18.44
N ARG A 31 -10.64 -6.11 18.28
CA ARG A 31 -11.40 -5.72 17.11
C ARG A 31 -10.59 -4.95 16.09
N THR A 32 -9.34 -4.60 16.38
CA THR A 32 -8.46 -3.94 15.40
C THR A 32 -8.16 -4.90 14.25
N LYS A 33 -8.40 -4.46 13.02
CA LYS A 33 -8.30 -5.33 11.84
C LYS A 33 -7.18 -4.93 10.89
N ILE A 34 -6.85 -3.66 10.85
CA ILE A 34 -5.80 -3.12 9.98
C ILE A 34 -5.35 -1.75 10.50
N VAL A 35 -4.09 -1.48 10.37
CA VAL A 35 -3.51 -0.14 10.49
C VAL A 35 -3.26 0.39 9.09
N SER A 36 -3.60 1.66 8.83
CA SER A 36 -3.27 2.34 7.58
C SER A 36 -2.60 3.65 7.89
N VAL A 37 -1.41 3.87 7.33
CA VAL A 37 -0.58 5.05 7.61
C VAL A 37 0.13 5.54 6.36
N ALA A 38 0.26 6.85 6.20
CA ALA A 38 1.14 7.43 5.19
C ALA A 38 2.60 7.31 5.64
N HIS A 39 3.50 6.92 4.73
CA HIS A 39 4.94 6.93 5.01
C HIS A 39 5.47 8.35 5.17
N VAL A 40 5.02 9.24 4.27
CA VAL A 40 5.33 10.69 4.34
C VAL A 40 4.04 11.47 4.20
N SER A 41 3.83 12.44 5.05
CA SER A 41 2.69 13.35 4.97
C SER A 41 2.80 14.26 3.74
N ASN A 42 1.77 14.28 2.90
CA ASN A 42 1.72 15.20 1.76
C ASN A 42 1.48 16.67 2.15
N THR A 43 1.03 16.91 3.37
CA THR A 43 0.71 18.26 3.87
C THR A 43 1.88 18.84 4.65
N LEU A 44 2.49 18.04 5.52
CA LEU A 44 3.51 18.50 6.47
C LEU A 44 4.93 18.09 6.08
N GLY A 45 5.07 17.08 5.19
CA GLY A 45 6.37 16.49 4.86
C GLY A 45 6.95 15.59 5.96
N THR A 46 6.23 15.40 7.07
CA THR A 46 6.67 14.53 8.16
C THR A 46 6.87 13.10 7.65
N VAL A 47 8.05 12.54 7.90
CA VAL A 47 8.33 11.12 7.66
C VAL A 47 7.93 10.34 8.90
N ASN A 48 6.93 9.49 8.77
CA ASN A 48 6.41 8.70 9.88
C ASN A 48 7.32 7.50 10.19
N PRO A 49 7.43 7.07 11.46
CA PRO A 49 8.26 5.94 11.89
C PRO A 49 7.59 4.60 11.53
N VAL A 50 7.49 4.30 10.22
CA VAL A 50 6.70 3.17 9.71
C VAL A 50 7.20 1.83 10.25
N LYS A 51 8.52 1.65 10.41
CA LYS A 51 9.06 0.40 10.99
C LYS A 51 8.55 0.14 12.41
N ASP A 52 8.51 1.17 13.24
CA ASP A 52 7.99 1.04 14.60
C ASP A 52 6.47 0.81 14.60
N ILE A 53 5.75 1.50 13.70
CA ILE A 53 4.31 1.30 13.52
C ILE A 53 4.01 -0.15 13.13
N VAL A 54 4.76 -0.69 12.17
CA VAL A 54 4.61 -2.08 11.71
C VAL A 54 4.93 -3.06 12.84
N ARG A 55 6.07 -2.88 13.52
CA ARG A 55 6.47 -3.74 14.64
C ARG A 55 5.39 -3.80 15.72
N ILE A 56 4.91 -2.65 16.19
CA ILE A 56 3.86 -2.58 17.22
C ILE A 56 2.56 -3.24 16.73
N ALA A 57 2.14 -2.98 15.49
CA ALA A 57 0.94 -3.60 14.93
C ALA A 57 1.06 -5.13 14.87
N HIS A 58 2.22 -5.64 14.46
CA HIS A 58 2.49 -7.08 14.38
C HIS A 58 2.54 -7.75 15.75
N GLU A 59 3.01 -7.07 16.80
CA GLU A 59 2.92 -7.55 18.19
C GLU A 59 1.46 -7.78 18.62
N HIS A 60 0.51 -7.04 18.03
CA HIS A 60 -0.93 -7.20 18.22
C HIS A 60 -1.60 -8.11 17.16
N GLY A 61 -0.84 -8.72 16.24
CA GLY A 61 -1.35 -9.56 15.16
C GLY A 61 -2.16 -8.79 14.11
N VAL A 62 -1.88 -7.50 13.92
CA VAL A 62 -2.62 -6.60 13.03
C VAL A 62 -1.78 -6.23 11.81
N PRO A 63 -2.29 -6.46 10.58
CA PRO A 63 -1.59 -6.08 9.36
C PRO A 63 -1.55 -4.56 9.15
N VAL A 64 -0.51 -4.12 8.44
CA VAL A 64 -0.26 -2.70 8.15
C VAL A 64 -0.25 -2.41 6.65
N MET A 65 -1.05 -1.43 6.24
CA MET A 65 -1.06 -0.82 4.93
C MET A 65 -0.31 0.51 4.98
N VAL A 66 0.71 0.66 4.15
CA VAL A 66 1.51 1.87 4.03
C VAL A 66 1.17 2.59 2.72
N ASP A 67 0.75 3.84 2.84
CA ASP A 67 0.67 4.75 1.69
C ASP A 67 2.05 5.34 1.42
N GLY A 68 2.69 4.85 0.37
CA GLY A 68 4.01 5.26 -0.09
C GLY A 68 4.00 6.34 -1.18
N ALA A 69 2.85 6.95 -1.44
CA ALA A 69 2.71 7.88 -2.56
C ALA A 69 3.67 9.07 -2.49
N GLN A 70 4.04 9.51 -1.29
CA GLN A 70 5.00 10.60 -1.11
C GLN A 70 6.42 10.11 -0.79
N SER A 71 6.62 8.89 -0.31
CA SER A 71 7.95 8.38 -0.04
C SER A 71 8.67 7.86 -1.28
N THR A 72 7.93 7.15 -2.15
CA THR A 72 8.50 6.50 -3.34
C THR A 72 9.26 7.45 -4.27
N PRO A 73 8.84 8.72 -4.53
CA PRO A 73 9.60 9.64 -5.38
C PRO A 73 10.79 10.30 -4.69
N HIS A 74 10.90 10.26 -3.36
CA HIS A 74 11.87 11.05 -2.60
C HIS A 74 13.03 10.27 -2.02
N PHE A 75 12.83 8.99 -1.67
CA PHE A 75 13.90 8.15 -1.14
C PHE A 75 13.66 6.67 -1.43
N LYS A 76 14.74 5.88 -1.26
CA LYS A 76 14.69 4.44 -1.48
C LYS A 76 13.76 3.76 -0.46
N VAL A 77 12.75 3.05 -0.96
CA VAL A 77 11.86 2.23 -0.15
C VAL A 77 12.19 0.75 -0.37
N ASN A 78 12.32 0.02 0.73
CA ASN A 78 12.44 -1.43 0.73
C ASN A 78 11.28 -2.01 1.56
N VAL A 79 10.28 -2.59 0.90
CA VAL A 79 9.07 -3.13 1.56
C VAL A 79 9.38 -4.33 2.46
N GLN A 80 10.44 -5.09 2.17
CA GLN A 80 10.88 -6.20 3.02
C GLN A 80 11.54 -5.69 4.30
N ASP A 81 12.30 -4.61 4.21
CA ASP A 81 12.93 -3.96 5.37
C ASP A 81 11.91 -3.21 6.24
N LEU A 82 10.85 -2.67 5.65
CA LEU A 82 9.71 -2.11 6.36
C LEU A 82 8.83 -3.18 6.99
N ASP A 83 8.85 -4.39 6.47
CA ASP A 83 8.01 -5.53 6.85
C ASP A 83 6.49 -5.24 6.80
N CYS A 84 6.08 -4.24 6.03
CA CYS A 84 4.66 -3.92 5.88
C CYS A 84 3.91 -4.99 5.09
N ASP A 85 2.64 -5.19 5.40
CA ASP A 85 1.82 -6.20 4.75
C ASP A 85 1.30 -5.74 3.39
N PHE A 86 1.06 -4.43 3.28
CA PHE A 86 0.68 -3.78 2.03
C PHE A 86 1.42 -2.46 1.87
N PHE A 87 1.76 -2.13 0.62
CA PHE A 87 2.36 -0.84 0.26
C PHE A 87 1.78 -0.37 -1.07
N ALA A 88 1.33 0.88 -1.14
CA ALA A 88 0.78 1.41 -2.38
C ALA A 88 1.40 2.75 -2.76
N PHE A 89 1.52 2.99 -4.05
CA PHE A 89 1.90 4.30 -4.58
C PHE A 89 1.28 4.57 -5.94
N SER A 90 1.23 5.84 -6.33
CA SER A 90 0.67 6.31 -7.59
C SER A 90 1.79 6.62 -8.60
N GLY A 91 1.63 6.14 -9.82
CA GLY A 91 2.64 6.30 -10.88
C GLY A 91 2.96 7.75 -11.20
N HIS A 92 1.95 8.63 -11.24
CA HIS A 92 2.15 10.05 -11.57
C HIS A 92 2.98 10.82 -10.53
N LYS A 93 3.12 10.30 -9.31
CA LYS A 93 3.97 10.93 -8.28
C LYS A 93 5.45 10.56 -8.40
N ILE A 94 5.75 9.49 -9.15
CA ILE A 94 7.13 9.08 -9.46
C ILE A 94 7.45 9.27 -10.96
N TYR A 95 7.01 10.39 -11.51
CA TYR A 95 7.26 10.83 -12.90
C TYR A 95 6.63 9.94 -13.97
N GLY A 96 5.81 8.97 -13.59
CA GLY A 96 5.05 8.13 -14.51
C GLY A 96 3.72 8.76 -14.96
N PRO A 97 2.97 8.10 -15.84
CA PRO A 97 1.67 8.57 -16.29
C PRO A 97 0.62 8.57 -15.17
N THR A 98 -0.46 9.33 -15.38
CA THR A 98 -1.69 9.22 -14.59
C THR A 98 -2.41 7.90 -14.92
N GLY A 99 -3.33 7.47 -14.05
CA GLY A 99 -4.16 6.29 -14.27
C GLY A 99 -3.51 4.95 -13.89
N VAL A 100 -2.23 4.95 -13.53
CA VAL A 100 -1.51 3.74 -13.11
C VAL A 100 -0.94 3.92 -11.71
N GLY A 101 -0.94 2.83 -10.95
CA GLY A 101 -0.33 2.74 -9.62
C GLY A 101 0.05 1.31 -9.30
N VAL A 102 0.70 1.11 -8.17
CA VAL A 102 1.18 -0.19 -7.73
C VAL A 102 0.68 -0.47 -6.33
N LEU A 103 0.18 -1.69 -6.11
CA LEU A 103 -0.07 -2.26 -4.80
C LEU A 103 0.87 -3.47 -4.62
N TYR A 104 1.75 -3.38 -3.64
CA TYR A 104 2.46 -4.53 -3.08
C TYR A 104 1.63 -5.14 -1.96
N GLY A 105 1.62 -6.45 -1.84
CA GLY A 105 1.07 -7.16 -0.69
C GLY A 105 1.88 -8.42 -0.41
N LYS A 106 2.01 -8.80 0.86
CA LYS A 106 2.54 -10.12 1.23
C LYS A 106 1.62 -11.20 0.66
N GLU A 107 2.19 -12.23 0.08
CA GLU A 107 1.48 -13.30 -0.63
C GLU A 107 0.36 -13.92 0.23
N GLU A 108 0.65 -14.21 1.49
CA GLU A 108 -0.31 -14.77 2.44
C GLU A 108 -1.59 -13.93 2.61
N TRP A 109 -1.48 -12.61 2.54
CA TRP A 109 -2.63 -11.71 2.61
C TRP A 109 -3.36 -11.66 1.28
N LEU A 110 -2.62 -11.57 0.18
CA LEU A 110 -3.22 -11.55 -1.15
C LEU A 110 -3.98 -12.85 -1.45
N ASP A 111 -3.47 -14.00 -1.03
CA ASP A 111 -4.16 -15.28 -1.18
C ASP A 111 -5.48 -15.34 -0.41
N ARG A 112 -5.52 -14.78 0.78
CA ARG A 112 -6.71 -14.76 1.65
C ARG A 112 -7.77 -13.76 1.24
N LEU A 113 -7.38 -12.66 0.59
CA LEU A 113 -8.31 -11.62 0.18
C LEU A 113 -9.12 -12.06 -1.05
N PRO A 114 -10.42 -11.77 -1.10
CA PRO A 114 -11.18 -11.95 -2.34
C PRO A 114 -10.73 -10.92 -3.40
N PRO A 115 -10.98 -11.19 -4.69
CA PRO A 115 -10.79 -10.19 -5.73
C PRO A 115 -11.57 -8.90 -5.42
N TYR A 116 -10.98 -7.76 -5.74
CA TYR A 116 -11.63 -6.46 -5.54
C TYR A 116 -12.77 -6.23 -6.54
N GLN A 117 -12.58 -6.65 -7.78
CA GLN A 117 -13.56 -6.55 -8.87
C GLN A 117 -13.42 -7.75 -9.81
N GLY A 118 -14.45 -8.03 -10.62
CA GLY A 118 -14.44 -9.08 -11.62
C GLY A 118 -14.22 -8.53 -13.01
N GLY A 119 -13.62 -9.35 -13.89
CA GLY A 119 -13.37 -9.02 -15.28
C GLY A 119 -12.70 -10.16 -16.04
N GLY A 120 -12.31 -9.94 -17.27
CA GLY A 120 -11.48 -10.88 -18.03
C GLY A 120 -10.11 -11.03 -17.40
N GLU A 121 -9.35 -12.02 -17.84
CA GLU A 121 -7.95 -12.33 -17.45
C GLU A 121 -7.76 -12.85 -16.01
N MET A 122 -8.68 -12.53 -15.08
CA MET A 122 -8.57 -12.88 -13.65
C MET A 122 -9.37 -14.12 -13.25
N ILE A 123 -9.97 -14.81 -14.21
CA ILE A 123 -10.83 -15.98 -14.03
C ILE A 123 -10.20 -17.20 -14.71
N GLU A 124 -9.94 -18.26 -13.94
CA GLU A 124 -9.52 -19.55 -14.47
C GLU A 124 -10.69 -20.31 -15.10
N SER A 125 -11.83 -20.37 -14.38
CA SER A 125 -13.06 -20.99 -14.88
C SER A 125 -14.30 -20.36 -14.24
N VAL A 126 -15.42 -20.41 -14.97
CA VAL A 126 -16.72 -19.93 -14.50
C VAL A 126 -17.84 -20.88 -14.90
N SER A 127 -18.74 -21.17 -13.97
CA SER A 127 -20.03 -21.82 -14.21
C SER A 127 -21.13 -21.04 -13.51
N PHE A 128 -22.38 -21.49 -13.64
CA PHE A 128 -23.50 -20.89 -12.90
C PHE A 128 -23.39 -21.08 -11.39
N GLU A 129 -22.70 -22.13 -10.95
CA GLU A 129 -22.58 -22.52 -9.54
C GLU A 129 -21.31 -21.96 -8.90
N ARG A 130 -20.25 -21.75 -9.69
CA ARG A 130 -18.92 -21.43 -9.15
C ARG A 130 -18.07 -20.63 -10.12
N THR A 131 -17.34 -19.67 -9.57
CA THR A 131 -16.21 -18.98 -10.23
C THR A 131 -14.91 -19.39 -9.55
N VAL A 132 -13.92 -19.81 -10.32
CA VAL A 132 -12.55 -20.04 -9.88
C VAL A 132 -11.70 -18.91 -10.44
N PHE A 133 -10.99 -18.24 -9.55
CA PHE A 133 -10.13 -17.13 -9.91
C PHE A 133 -8.74 -17.61 -10.25
N GLU A 134 -8.05 -16.85 -11.11
CA GLU A 134 -6.65 -17.08 -11.41
C GLU A 134 -5.78 -16.93 -10.14
N ARG A 135 -4.57 -17.50 -10.22
CA ARG A 135 -3.52 -17.32 -9.22
C ARG A 135 -3.00 -15.89 -9.18
N LEU A 136 -2.31 -15.55 -8.12
CA LEU A 136 -1.58 -14.28 -8.01
C LEU A 136 -0.53 -14.13 -9.13
N PRO A 137 -0.33 -12.92 -9.66
CA PRO A 137 -1.04 -11.66 -9.34
C PRO A 137 -2.36 -11.50 -10.09
N PHE A 138 -2.66 -12.33 -11.08
CA PHE A 138 -3.78 -12.20 -12.02
C PHE A 138 -5.15 -12.14 -11.35
N LYS A 139 -5.31 -12.75 -10.19
CA LYS A 139 -6.51 -12.66 -9.35
C LYS A 139 -6.99 -11.22 -9.09
N PHE A 140 -6.10 -10.24 -9.13
CA PHE A 140 -6.40 -8.83 -8.89
C PHE A 140 -6.30 -7.95 -10.15
N GLU A 141 -6.01 -8.55 -11.30
CA GLU A 141 -5.81 -7.89 -12.60
C GLU A 141 -7.06 -8.03 -13.46
N ALA A 142 -8.15 -7.36 -13.08
CA ALA A 142 -9.45 -7.51 -13.75
C ALA A 142 -9.55 -6.69 -15.04
N GLY A 143 -9.70 -7.37 -16.17
CA GLY A 143 -9.83 -6.77 -17.51
C GLY A 143 -8.49 -6.43 -18.16
N THR A 144 -8.53 -5.98 -19.41
CA THR A 144 -7.33 -5.58 -20.15
C THR A 144 -6.60 -4.46 -19.40
N PRO A 145 -5.33 -4.66 -19.00
CA PRO A 145 -4.59 -3.63 -18.26
C PRO A 145 -4.26 -2.43 -19.16
N ASP A 146 -4.08 -1.26 -18.56
CA ASP A 146 -3.52 -0.11 -19.24
C ASP A 146 -2.02 -0.32 -19.48
N TYR A 147 -1.70 -1.09 -20.53
CA TYR A 147 -0.32 -1.42 -20.88
C TYR A 147 0.48 -0.20 -21.34
N VAL A 148 -0.17 0.85 -21.84
CA VAL A 148 0.50 2.09 -22.25
C VAL A 148 1.01 2.84 -21.01
N ALA A 149 0.14 3.06 -20.02
CA ALA A 149 0.53 3.72 -18.77
C ALA A 149 1.50 2.83 -17.96
N THR A 150 1.33 1.52 -17.97
CA THR A 150 2.24 0.59 -17.30
C THR A 150 3.64 0.63 -17.90
N HIS A 151 3.75 0.66 -19.24
CA HIS A 151 5.04 0.81 -19.91
C HIS A 151 5.68 2.18 -19.61
N GLY A 152 4.88 3.24 -19.61
CA GLY A 152 5.32 4.58 -19.22
C GLY A 152 5.83 4.63 -17.77
N LEU A 153 5.15 3.97 -16.84
CA LEU A 153 5.61 3.85 -15.46
C LEU A 153 6.93 3.08 -15.36
N ALA A 154 7.08 1.96 -16.09
CA ALA A 154 8.32 1.20 -16.11
C ALA A 154 9.49 2.07 -16.61
N THR A 155 9.25 2.88 -17.65
CA THR A 155 10.24 3.83 -18.17
C THR A 155 10.65 4.88 -17.14
N ALA A 156 9.66 5.44 -16.40
CA ALA A 156 9.91 6.41 -15.34
C ALA A 156 10.71 5.79 -14.19
N LEU A 157 10.38 4.57 -13.77
CA LEU A 157 11.11 3.86 -12.72
C LEU A 157 12.56 3.57 -13.12
N ASN A 158 12.80 3.18 -14.36
CA ASN A 158 14.15 2.98 -14.89
C ASN A 158 14.95 4.29 -14.90
N TYR A 159 14.34 5.40 -15.31
CA TYR A 159 14.96 6.72 -15.29
C TYR A 159 15.36 7.15 -13.87
N VAL A 160 14.43 7.07 -12.92
CA VAL A 160 14.68 7.42 -11.50
C VAL A 160 15.77 6.51 -10.90
N SER A 161 15.72 5.22 -11.21
CA SER A 161 16.75 4.26 -10.76
C SER A 161 18.12 4.58 -11.32
N ALA A 162 18.21 5.04 -12.57
CA ALA A 162 19.47 5.44 -13.20
C ALA A 162 20.07 6.73 -12.60
N LEU A 163 19.23 7.65 -12.13
CA LEU A 163 19.69 8.81 -11.36
C LEU A 163 20.25 8.42 -9.99
N GLY A 164 19.73 7.34 -9.41
CA GLY A 164 20.05 6.86 -8.08
C GLY A 164 19.21 7.56 -6.99
N MET A 165 18.49 6.77 -6.21
CA MET A 165 17.60 7.31 -5.15
C MET A 165 18.38 8.07 -4.07
N ASP A 166 19.62 7.70 -3.80
CA ASP A 166 20.47 8.39 -2.83
C ASP A 166 20.86 9.82 -3.31
N ASN A 167 20.88 10.05 -4.64
CA ASN A 167 21.12 11.38 -5.20
C ASN A 167 19.86 12.26 -5.21
N ILE A 168 18.68 11.64 -5.07
CA ILE A 168 17.39 12.34 -5.03
C ILE A 168 17.02 12.72 -3.60
N ALA A 169 17.45 11.95 -2.61
CA ALA A 169 17.13 12.11 -1.19
C ALA A 169 17.95 13.23 -0.49
N VAL A 170 18.42 14.24 -1.23
CA VAL A 170 19.26 15.34 -0.70
C VAL A 170 18.43 16.43 -0.01
#